data_b51f943a995472d961c5b1b329cbafac
#
_entry.id   b51f943a995472d961c5b1b329cbafac
#
_cell.length_a   1.000
_cell.length_b   1.000
_cell.length_c   1.000
_cell.angle_alpha   90.00
_cell.angle_beta   90.00
_cell.angle_gamma   90.00
#
_symmetry.space_group_name_H-M   'P 1'
#
loop_
_entity.id
_entity.type
_entity.pdbx_description
1 polymer ?
#
loop_
_entity_poly.entity_id
_entity_poly.type
_entity_poly.pdbx_seq_one_letter_code
_entity_poly.pdbx_strand_id
1 'polypeptide(L)'
;MQRPELSALPAQPFFSTPQQRLALARQRFFEEGVRPSGLINDLVIQSWARCMQARHDPLENISFNTVTASRVHSALARSRQLLDAAATDLSQLESTLAGTACTAILTDPHGVVVHATRSAVNEQEVLLPLARRVGVNIAEDHVGTTAPGVTLHTGQPCLVLGGEHFFGSLQVLYCAAAPIHDVNGRLAAVLDVSSEGRPFGFDAAAVVSMYATTIENQLLRAQSGDHIVVHLQTTAAMLGTPMEGMAGLAADGSIAWTNNVGARLLGVAQTVSGLRADAVFGLDVNSLLRLTRVPCPSLHRLPNGLNVWLTAHLQARDGATRLFKMPDRPVAAAAPRAQVEVPASTPATMAAAPSVSVTPDTAGTLRDNHRLLVHQTLKACDGNVSRAARKLGVSRGLVYRHMKNG
;
A
#
# COMPACT_ATOMS: atom_id res chain seq x y z
N MET A 1 54.28 13.61 -28.94
CA MET A 1 53.59 12.76 -27.96
C MET A 1 52.11 12.93 -28.21
N GLN A 2 51.52 11.96 -28.92
CA GLN A 2 50.08 11.92 -29.19
C GLN A 2 49.37 11.42 -27.91
N ARG A 3 48.37 12.16 -27.43
CA ARG A 3 47.46 11.69 -26.37
C ARG A 3 46.64 10.51 -26.91
N PRO A 4 46.47 9.41 -26.16
CA PRO A 4 45.59 8.34 -26.59
C PRO A 4 44.15 8.90 -26.62
N GLU A 5 43.53 8.80 -27.80
CA GLU A 5 42.10 9.02 -27.95
C GLU A 5 41.36 8.01 -27.04
N LEU A 6 40.72 8.55 -26.01
CA LEU A 6 39.74 7.79 -25.19
C LEU A 6 38.65 7.31 -26.15
N SER A 7 38.68 6.02 -26.44
CA SER A 7 37.67 5.31 -27.20
C SER A 7 36.28 5.70 -26.66
N ALA A 8 35.56 6.47 -27.45
CA ALA A 8 34.20 6.86 -27.14
C ALA A 8 33.34 5.57 -26.95
N LEU A 9 32.91 5.32 -25.74
CA LEU A 9 31.93 4.25 -25.48
C LEU A 9 30.73 4.45 -26.40
N PRO A 10 30.17 3.37 -26.99
CA PRO A 10 29.05 3.49 -27.91
C PRO A 10 27.88 4.23 -27.26
N ALA A 11 27.30 5.18 -27.97
CA ALA A 11 26.23 6.05 -27.53
C ALA A 11 24.86 5.31 -27.28
N GLN A 12 24.88 3.98 -27.16
CA GLN A 12 23.68 3.18 -26.93
C GLN A 12 23.65 2.60 -25.51
N PRO A 13 22.84 3.16 -24.59
CA PRO A 13 22.76 2.72 -23.20
C PRO A 13 22.24 1.28 -23.04
N PHE A 14 21.70 0.67 -24.10
CA PHE A 14 21.14 -0.68 -24.07
C PHE A 14 22.17 -1.81 -23.96
N PHE A 15 23.44 -1.54 -24.22
CA PHE A 15 24.52 -2.54 -24.19
C PHE A 15 25.42 -2.42 -22.96
N SER A 16 25.23 -1.41 -22.09
CA SER A 16 26.02 -1.24 -20.89
C SER A 16 25.37 -1.90 -19.68
N THR A 17 26.18 -2.57 -18.84
CA THR A 17 25.70 -3.09 -17.56
C THR A 17 25.25 -1.94 -16.64
N PRO A 18 24.40 -2.19 -15.62
CA PRO A 18 24.06 -1.16 -14.62
C PRO A 18 25.30 -0.53 -13.98
N GLN A 19 26.34 -1.34 -13.69
CA GLN A 19 27.60 -0.86 -13.11
C GLN A 19 28.35 0.07 -14.06
N GLN A 20 28.42 -0.25 -15.35
CA GLN A 20 29.04 0.62 -16.36
C GLN A 20 28.29 1.94 -16.54
N ARG A 21 26.96 1.90 -16.55
CA ARG A 21 26.14 3.12 -16.60
C ARG A 21 26.37 4.01 -15.38
N LEU A 22 26.41 3.40 -14.19
CA LEU A 22 26.67 4.12 -12.94
C LEU A 22 28.08 4.73 -12.92
N ALA A 23 29.12 3.97 -13.33
CA ALA A 23 30.48 4.49 -13.43
C ALA A 23 30.56 5.69 -14.38
N LEU A 24 29.93 5.58 -15.56
CA LEU A 24 29.84 6.68 -16.53
C LEU A 24 29.04 7.87 -15.95
N ALA A 25 27.97 7.62 -15.21
CA ALA A 25 27.19 8.70 -14.58
C ALA A 25 28.01 9.46 -13.56
N ARG A 26 28.78 8.76 -12.71
CA ARG A 26 29.68 9.37 -11.72
C ARG A 26 30.80 10.17 -12.41
N GLN A 27 31.46 9.60 -13.42
CA GLN A 27 32.49 10.30 -14.19
C GLN A 27 31.93 11.60 -14.76
N ARG A 28 30.82 11.55 -15.50
CA ARG A 28 30.21 12.75 -16.09
C ARG A 28 29.85 13.78 -15.07
N PHE A 29 29.26 13.36 -13.94
CA PHE A 29 28.77 14.31 -12.94
C PHE A 29 29.89 14.93 -12.11
N PHE A 30 30.78 14.12 -11.54
CA PHE A 30 31.80 14.58 -10.59
C PHE A 30 33.10 15.07 -11.25
N GLU A 31 33.49 14.51 -12.42
CA GLU A 31 34.73 14.85 -13.08
C GLU A 31 34.53 15.83 -14.24
N GLU A 32 33.47 15.64 -15.04
CA GLU A 32 33.21 16.45 -16.23
C GLU A 32 32.23 17.58 -15.97
N GLY A 33 31.52 17.61 -14.84
CA GLY A 33 30.50 18.61 -14.50
C GLY A 33 29.26 18.56 -15.39
N VAL A 34 29.02 17.42 -16.07
CA VAL A 34 27.90 17.22 -17.00
C VAL A 34 26.81 16.40 -16.39
N ARG A 35 25.54 16.84 -16.52
CA ARG A 35 24.40 16.07 -16.04
C ARG A 35 24.27 14.72 -16.77
N PRO A 36 24.30 13.56 -16.05
CA PRO A 36 24.29 12.23 -16.65
C PRO A 36 22.85 11.72 -16.93
N SER A 37 22.04 12.53 -17.64
CA SER A 37 20.62 12.22 -17.92
C SER A 37 20.46 10.86 -18.60
N GLY A 38 19.49 10.04 -18.15
CA GLY A 38 19.18 8.73 -18.71
C GLY A 38 20.14 7.59 -18.31
N LEU A 39 21.19 7.86 -17.53
CA LEU A 39 22.11 6.82 -17.05
C LEU A 39 21.67 6.21 -15.72
N ILE A 40 21.18 7.04 -14.81
CA ILE A 40 20.64 6.66 -13.49
C ILE A 40 19.36 7.44 -13.23
N ASN A 41 18.69 7.19 -12.10
CA ASN A 41 17.46 7.87 -11.71
C ASN A 41 17.69 9.39 -11.54
N ASP A 42 16.82 10.19 -12.12
CA ASP A 42 16.88 11.65 -12.05
C ASP A 42 16.81 12.19 -10.60
N LEU A 43 16.09 11.52 -9.70
CA LEU A 43 16.03 11.92 -8.29
C LEU A 43 17.41 11.82 -7.61
N VAL A 44 18.19 10.81 -7.97
CA VAL A 44 19.57 10.64 -7.50
C VAL A 44 20.46 11.74 -8.05
N ILE A 45 20.36 12.07 -9.35
CA ILE A 45 21.13 13.14 -9.97
C ILE A 45 20.83 14.49 -9.31
N GLN A 46 19.56 14.76 -9.03
CA GLN A 46 19.15 15.98 -8.34
C GLN A 46 19.69 16.03 -6.91
N SER A 47 19.70 14.90 -6.21
CA SER A 47 20.29 14.79 -4.87
C SER A 47 21.80 15.05 -4.91
N TRP A 48 22.53 14.45 -5.85
CA TRP A 48 23.95 14.76 -6.04
C TRP A 48 24.20 16.25 -6.25
N ALA A 49 23.35 16.91 -7.06
CA ALA A 49 23.46 18.35 -7.28
C ALA A 49 23.24 19.15 -6.00
N ARG A 50 22.28 18.77 -5.14
CA ARG A 50 22.05 19.43 -3.85
C ARG A 50 23.23 19.23 -2.90
N CYS A 51 23.78 18.00 -2.83
CA CYS A 51 24.98 17.71 -2.02
C CYS A 51 26.18 18.56 -2.46
N MET A 52 26.40 18.71 -3.77
CA MET A 52 27.45 19.59 -4.31
C MET A 52 27.22 21.07 -3.99
N GLN A 53 25.96 21.53 -4.07
CA GLN A 53 25.58 22.91 -3.69
C GLN A 53 25.79 23.17 -2.20
N ALA A 54 25.54 22.16 -1.35
CA ALA A 54 25.85 22.20 0.07
C ALA A 54 27.35 22.10 0.40
N ARG A 55 28.19 21.96 -0.63
CA ARG A 55 29.66 21.88 -0.54
C ARG A 55 30.16 20.62 0.19
N HIS A 56 29.41 19.52 0.15
CA HIS A 56 29.92 18.24 0.63
C HIS A 56 31.02 17.70 -0.29
N ASP A 57 32.02 17.07 0.30
CA ASP A 57 33.06 16.34 -0.44
C ASP A 57 32.66 14.88 -0.55
N PRO A 58 32.55 14.28 -1.77
CA PRO A 58 32.24 12.87 -1.94
C PRO A 58 33.20 11.90 -1.21
N LEU A 59 34.39 12.35 -0.86
CA LEU A 59 35.40 11.57 -0.12
C LEU A 59 35.28 11.72 1.40
N GLU A 60 34.41 12.58 1.89
CA GLU A 60 34.18 12.78 3.32
C GLU A 60 33.64 11.50 3.98
N ASN A 61 34.15 11.21 5.19
CA ASN A 61 33.64 10.14 6.01
C ASN A 61 32.45 10.61 6.83
N ILE A 62 31.31 9.94 6.63
CA ILE A 62 30.07 10.27 7.33
C ILE A 62 30.00 9.60 8.69
N SER A 63 29.59 10.36 9.70
CA SER A 63 29.30 9.87 11.03
C SER A 63 27.79 9.87 11.31
N PHE A 64 27.27 8.74 11.80
CA PHE A 64 25.87 8.61 12.21
C PHE A 64 25.67 9.06 13.66
N ASN A 65 25.68 10.37 13.88
CA ASN A 65 25.51 10.93 15.21
C ASN A 65 24.02 11.04 15.57
N THR A 66 23.72 10.72 16.83
CA THR A 66 22.37 10.97 17.36
C THR A 66 22.17 12.47 17.62
N VAL A 67 20.96 12.95 17.37
CA VAL A 67 20.55 14.30 17.78
C VAL A 67 20.51 14.38 19.32
N THR A 68 20.33 15.58 19.87
CA THR A 68 20.25 15.74 21.33
C THR A 68 19.12 14.93 21.96
N ALA A 69 19.26 14.48 23.20
CA ALA A 69 18.26 13.69 23.92
C ALA A 69 16.88 14.39 23.93
N SER A 70 16.83 15.71 24.08
CA SER A 70 15.59 16.49 24.01
C SER A 70 14.93 16.40 22.64
N ARG A 71 15.72 16.44 21.55
CA ARG A 71 15.21 16.31 20.18
C ARG A 71 14.72 14.90 19.90
N VAL A 72 15.41 13.86 20.39
CA VAL A 72 14.93 12.45 20.32
C VAL A 72 13.59 12.32 21.02
N HIS A 73 13.49 12.81 22.26
CA HIS A 73 12.23 12.75 23.02
C HIS A 73 11.08 13.45 22.27
N SER A 74 11.35 14.63 21.74
CA SER A 74 10.35 15.39 20.95
C SER A 74 9.95 14.68 19.66
N ALA A 75 10.91 14.04 18.95
CA ALA A 75 10.62 13.26 17.74
C ALA A 75 9.71 12.05 18.07
N LEU A 76 10.05 11.28 19.10
CA LEU A 76 9.24 10.14 19.54
C LEU A 76 7.85 10.56 20.01
N ALA A 77 7.73 11.67 20.75
CA ALA A 77 6.45 12.19 21.22
C ALA A 77 5.54 12.60 20.06
N ARG A 78 6.09 13.30 19.05
CA ARG A 78 5.33 13.68 17.84
C ARG A 78 4.95 12.46 16.99
N SER A 79 5.80 11.45 16.93
CA SER A 79 5.58 10.25 16.12
C SER A 79 4.76 9.18 16.86
N ARG A 80 4.26 9.43 18.08
CA ARG A 80 3.56 8.42 18.88
C ARG A 80 2.39 7.79 18.15
N GLN A 81 1.50 8.61 17.58
CA GLN A 81 0.33 8.12 16.86
C GLN A 81 0.72 7.30 15.61
N LEU A 82 1.78 7.72 14.90
CA LEU A 82 2.35 6.96 13.80
C LEU A 82 2.90 5.61 14.28
N LEU A 83 3.68 5.59 15.35
CA LEU A 83 4.28 4.37 15.90
C LEU A 83 3.21 3.38 16.38
N ASP A 84 2.16 3.89 17.04
CA ASP A 84 1.03 3.08 17.49
C ASP A 84 0.28 2.49 16.28
N ALA A 85 0.04 3.27 15.24
CA ALA A 85 -0.61 2.82 14.00
C ALA A 85 0.23 1.82 13.21
N ALA A 86 1.55 1.99 13.19
CA ALA A 86 2.50 1.17 12.43
C ALA A 86 2.94 -0.12 13.14
N ALA A 87 2.66 -0.27 14.44
CA ALA A 87 3.27 -1.32 15.28
C ALA A 87 3.11 -2.73 14.71
N THR A 88 1.91 -3.09 14.27
CA THR A 88 1.62 -4.41 13.68
C THR A 88 2.36 -4.62 12.37
N ASP A 89 2.33 -3.62 11.49
CA ASP A 89 2.94 -3.70 10.15
C ASP A 89 4.46 -3.74 10.25
N LEU A 90 5.08 -2.98 11.17
CA LEU A 90 6.51 -3.02 11.45
C LEU A 90 6.95 -4.38 12.00
N SER A 91 6.17 -4.99 12.89
CA SER A 91 6.43 -6.35 13.38
C SER A 91 6.32 -7.40 12.28
N GLN A 92 5.33 -7.25 11.38
CA GLN A 92 5.18 -8.13 10.22
C GLN A 92 6.32 -7.94 9.22
N LEU A 93 6.75 -6.71 8.97
CA LEU A 93 7.90 -6.40 8.12
C LEU A 93 9.19 -6.99 8.70
N GLU A 94 9.41 -6.90 10.01
CA GLU A 94 10.52 -7.55 10.70
C GLU A 94 10.53 -9.06 10.45
N SER A 95 9.37 -9.71 10.57
CA SER A 95 9.21 -11.13 10.29
C SER A 95 9.44 -11.47 8.80
N THR A 96 9.00 -10.60 7.90
CA THR A 96 9.19 -10.75 6.44
C THR A 96 10.67 -10.63 6.06
N LEU A 97 11.41 -9.74 6.72
CA LEU A 97 12.84 -9.54 6.48
C LEU A 97 13.72 -10.54 7.25
N ALA A 98 13.13 -11.35 8.15
CA ALA A 98 13.88 -12.34 8.90
C ALA A 98 14.60 -13.32 7.96
N GLY A 99 15.90 -13.53 8.20
CA GLY A 99 16.76 -14.35 7.34
C GLY A 99 17.33 -13.62 6.11
N THR A 100 16.93 -12.36 5.88
CA THR A 100 17.65 -11.47 4.94
C THR A 100 18.68 -10.64 5.70
N ALA A 101 19.65 -10.07 4.98
CA ALA A 101 20.59 -9.09 5.55
C ALA A 101 20.01 -7.66 5.48
N CYS A 102 18.69 -7.50 5.64
CA CYS A 102 18.01 -6.22 5.52
C CYS A 102 17.45 -5.76 6.87
N THR A 103 17.44 -4.45 7.06
CA THR A 103 16.82 -3.77 8.22
C THR A 103 15.81 -2.75 7.70
N ALA A 104 14.62 -2.68 8.30
CA ALA A 104 13.71 -1.58 8.07
C ALA A 104 13.93 -0.47 9.09
N ILE A 105 13.90 0.77 8.63
CA ILE A 105 14.11 1.99 9.41
C ILE A 105 12.92 2.92 9.16
N LEU A 106 12.32 3.45 10.22
CA LEU A 106 11.27 4.46 10.14
C LEU A 106 11.81 5.78 10.71
N THR A 107 11.69 6.85 9.94
CA THR A 107 12.09 8.20 10.37
C THR A 107 10.87 9.08 10.63
N ASP A 108 11.05 10.14 11.40
CA ASP A 108 10.13 11.27 11.41
C ASP A 108 10.29 12.12 10.13
N PRO A 109 9.44 13.14 9.86
CA PRO A 109 9.53 13.97 8.66
C PRO A 109 10.80 14.84 8.59
N HIS A 110 11.63 14.84 9.62
CA HIS A 110 12.91 15.54 9.66
C HIS A 110 14.12 14.60 9.52
N GLY A 111 13.87 13.32 9.22
CA GLY A 111 14.92 12.33 9.03
C GLY A 111 15.48 11.72 10.31
N VAL A 112 14.90 12.02 11.46
CA VAL A 112 15.32 11.39 12.74
C VAL A 112 14.72 10.00 12.83
N VAL A 113 15.56 8.99 13.01
CA VAL A 113 15.12 7.59 13.21
C VAL A 113 14.28 7.47 14.48
N VAL A 114 13.05 7.02 14.36
CA VAL A 114 12.11 6.80 15.47
C VAL A 114 11.86 5.32 15.74
N HIS A 115 12.12 4.45 14.77
CA HIS A 115 12.04 3.00 14.92
C HIS A 115 12.96 2.30 13.92
N ALA A 116 13.48 1.13 14.29
CA ALA A 116 14.15 0.22 13.38
C ALA A 116 13.87 -1.23 13.80
N THR A 117 13.70 -2.11 12.79
CA THR A 117 13.55 -3.54 13.02
C THR A 117 14.86 -4.17 13.50
N ARG A 118 14.75 -5.29 14.20
CA ARG A 118 15.92 -6.08 14.56
C ARG A 118 16.39 -6.85 13.33
N SER A 119 17.66 -6.77 13.02
CA SER A 119 18.31 -7.63 12.04
C SER A 119 19.17 -8.66 12.77
N ALA A 120 19.34 -9.83 12.21
CA ALA A 120 20.37 -10.75 12.65
C ALA A 120 21.72 -10.00 12.58
N VAL A 121 22.49 -10.04 13.68
CA VAL A 121 23.79 -9.37 13.74
C VAL A 121 24.71 -10.02 12.71
N ASN A 122 25.09 -9.25 11.69
CA ASN A 122 26.12 -9.63 10.75
C ASN A 122 27.41 -8.90 11.16
N GLU A 123 28.41 -9.62 11.59
CA GLU A 123 29.70 -9.04 12.04
C GLU A 123 30.41 -8.23 10.95
N GLN A 124 29.99 -8.36 9.71
CA GLN A 124 30.54 -7.61 8.57
C GLN A 124 29.86 -6.25 8.36
N GLU A 125 28.73 -5.98 9.01
CA GLU A 125 28.01 -4.72 8.93
C GLU A 125 28.59 -3.70 9.92
N VAL A 126 29.03 -2.55 9.42
CA VAL A 126 29.64 -1.48 10.21
C VAL A 126 28.75 -0.24 10.24
N LEU A 127 28.16 0.12 9.08
CA LEU A 127 27.41 1.38 8.92
C LEU A 127 25.95 1.22 9.30
N LEU A 128 25.29 0.16 8.84
CA LEU A 128 23.87 -0.04 9.06
C LEU A 128 23.50 -0.16 10.55
N PRO A 129 24.28 -0.86 11.42
CA PRO A 129 24.07 -0.85 12.87
C PRO A 129 24.16 0.55 13.50
N LEU A 130 24.95 1.46 12.94
CA LEU A 130 25.08 2.84 13.39
C LEU A 130 23.91 3.70 12.88
N ALA A 131 23.56 3.57 11.60
CA ALA A 131 22.49 4.35 10.95
C ALA A 131 21.10 4.07 11.55
N ARG A 132 20.81 2.81 11.93
CA ARG A 132 19.49 2.38 12.44
C ARG A 132 19.19 2.76 13.90
N ARG A 133 20.13 3.36 14.63
CA ARG A 133 19.90 3.75 16.03
C ARG A 133 18.86 4.84 16.12
N VAL A 134 17.88 4.66 17.02
CA VAL A 134 16.89 5.70 17.32
C VAL A 134 17.59 6.99 17.72
N GLY A 135 17.16 8.10 17.11
CA GLY A 135 17.74 9.42 17.32
C GLY A 135 18.85 9.79 16.32
N VAL A 136 19.32 8.90 15.48
CA VAL A 136 20.22 9.27 14.36
C VAL A 136 19.43 10.05 13.31
N ASN A 137 20.02 11.09 12.74
CA ASN A 137 19.43 11.83 11.62
C ASN A 137 20.04 11.35 10.31
N ILE A 138 19.18 10.79 9.43
CA ILE A 138 19.55 10.27 8.11
C ILE A 138 18.97 11.11 6.97
N ALA A 139 18.65 12.37 7.23
CA ALA A 139 18.27 13.33 6.19
C ALA A 139 19.44 13.65 5.27
N GLU A 140 19.14 14.08 4.05
CA GLU A 140 20.13 14.38 2.99
C GLU A 140 21.22 15.37 3.45
N ASP A 141 20.86 16.37 4.25
CA ASP A 141 21.80 17.34 4.80
C ASP A 141 22.89 16.74 5.73
N HIS A 142 22.65 15.54 6.23
CA HIS A 142 23.55 14.86 7.20
C HIS A 142 24.31 13.71 6.57
N VAL A 143 23.64 12.94 5.71
CA VAL A 143 24.20 11.71 5.14
C VAL A 143 24.23 11.70 3.62
N GLY A 144 23.95 12.82 2.97
CA GLY A 144 23.93 12.96 1.53
C GLY A 144 22.88 12.09 0.86
N THR A 145 23.15 11.71 -0.38
CA THR A 145 22.23 10.92 -1.20
C THR A 145 22.08 9.50 -0.65
N THR A 146 20.93 9.26 -0.03
CA THR A 146 20.42 7.95 0.40
C THR A 146 18.96 7.85 0.00
N ALA A 147 18.37 6.64 -0.09
CA ALA A 147 16.97 6.53 -0.44
C ALA A 147 16.04 7.27 0.57
N PRO A 148 16.20 7.13 1.90
CA PRO A 148 15.40 7.90 2.84
C PRO A 148 15.65 9.41 2.73
N GLY A 149 16.90 9.88 2.55
CA GLY A 149 17.21 11.30 2.38
C GLY A 149 16.52 11.91 1.16
N VAL A 150 16.59 11.24 0.02
CA VAL A 150 15.91 11.66 -1.22
C VAL A 150 14.40 11.65 -1.04
N THR A 151 13.84 10.61 -0.44
CA THR A 151 12.38 10.49 -0.18
C THR A 151 11.88 11.58 0.76
N LEU A 152 12.63 11.92 1.82
CA LEU A 152 12.34 13.03 2.73
C LEU A 152 12.26 14.37 1.98
N HIS A 153 13.18 14.59 1.05
CA HIS A 153 13.24 15.84 0.28
C HIS A 153 12.15 15.94 -0.79
N THR A 154 11.84 14.84 -1.47
CA THR A 154 10.98 14.83 -2.67
C THR A 154 9.54 14.40 -2.42
N GLY A 155 9.28 13.70 -1.30
CA GLY A 155 8.00 13.04 -1.04
C GLY A 155 7.70 11.87 -1.99
N GLN A 156 8.71 11.37 -2.74
CA GLN A 156 8.54 10.28 -3.70
C GLN A 156 9.33 9.03 -3.27
N PRO A 157 8.83 7.84 -3.58
CA PRO A 157 9.60 6.62 -3.37
C PRO A 157 10.92 6.69 -4.15
N CYS A 158 11.99 6.22 -3.51
CA CYS A 158 13.32 6.23 -4.11
C CYS A 158 14.07 4.93 -3.83
N LEU A 159 14.92 4.55 -4.79
CA LEU A 159 15.87 3.46 -4.69
C LEU A 159 17.27 4.06 -4.91
N VAL A 160 18.21 3.79 -4.01
CA VAL A 160 19.60 4.24 -4.11
C VAL A 160 20.51 3.04 -3.84
N LEU A 161 21.30 2.65 -4.82
CA LEU A 161 22.06 1.39 -4.83
C LEU A 161 23.56 1.63 -4.97
N GLY A 162 24.33 1.17 -4.01
CA GLY A 162 25.79 1.17 -4.09
C GLY A 162 26.35 2.54 -4.47
N GLY A 163 27.05 2.62 -5.60
CA GLY A 163 27.66 3.85 -6.09
C GLY A 163 26.71 4.99 -6.47
N GLU A 164 25.38 4.83 -6.36
CA GLU A 164 24.42 5.93 -6.45
C GLU A 164 24.46 6.83 -5.21
N HIS A 165 24.96 6.33 -4.06
CA HIS A 165 25.23 7.15 -2.88
C HIS A 165 26.29 8.22 -3.20
N PHE A 166 26.07 9.43 -2.69
CA PHE A 166 26.99 10.55 -2.92
C PHE A 166 28.36 10.27 -2.30
N PHE A 167 28.39 9.96 -1.01
CA PHE A 167 29.63 9.69 -0.27
C PHE A 167 30.20 8.31 -0.59
N GLY A 168 31.51 8.26 -0.81
CA GLY A 168 32.24 7.02 -1.09
C GLY A 168 32.08 5.97 0.02
N SER A 169 32.09 6.40 1.27
CA SER A 169 31.91 5.53 2.44
C SER A 169 30.55 4.82 2.50
N LEU A 170 29.50 5.38 1.87
CA LEU A 170 28.15 4.81 1.86
C LEU A 170 27.87 3.91 0.65
N GLN A 171 28.79 3.74 -0.28
CA GLN A 171 28.58 2.96 -1.51
C GLN A 171 28.43 1.45 -1.27
N VAL A 172 28.63 1.00 -0.05
CA VAL A 172 28.34 -0.39 0.37
C VAL A 172 26.86 -0.60 0.73
N LEU A 173 26.06 0.48 0.82
CA LEU A 173 24.65 0.44 1.16
C LEU A 173 23.76 0.26 -0.08
N TYR A 174 22.64 -0.41 0.12
CA TYR A 174 21.54 -0.56 -0.82
C TYR A 174 20.27 -0.17 -0.06
N CYS A 175 19.60 0.88 -0.49
CA CYS A 175 18.50 1.50 0.24
C CYS A 175 17.27 1.65 -0.67
N ALA A 176 16.09 1.33 -0.13
CA ALA A 176 14.79 1.54 -0.77
C ALA A 176 13.87 2.23 0.21
N ALA A 177 13.29 3.37 -0.14
CA ALA A 177 12.47 4.15 0.76
C ALA A 177 11.15 4.60 0.12
N ALA A 178 10.11 4.72 0.94
CA ALA A 178 8.80 5.22 0.54
C ALA A 178 8.23 6.18 1.59
N PRO A 179 7.50 7.23 1.16
CA PRO A 179 6.90 8.22 2.06
C PRO A 179 5.61 7.66 2.70
N ILE A 180 5.28 8.20 3.87
CA ILE A 180 4.03 8.01 4.59
C ILE A 180 3.47 9.41 4.87
N HIS A 181 2.21 9.66 4.46
CA HIS A 181 1.57 10.96 4.62
C HIS A 181 0.49 10.93 5.70
N ASP A 182 0.23 12.08 6.29
CA ASP A 182 -0.84 12.29 7.25
C ASP A 182 -2.17 12.70 6.55
N VAL A 183 -3.24 12.88 7.33
CA VAL A 183 -4.56 13.31 6.82
C VAL A 183 -4.55 14.71 6.16
N ASN A 184 -3.50 15.50 6.37
CA ASN A 184 -3.33 16.81 5.74
C ASN A 184 -2.49 16.71 4.44
N GLY A 185 -2.13 15.51 4.01
CA GLY A 185 -1.25 15.26 2.87
C GLY A 185 0.21 15.67 3.10
N ARG A 186 0.61 15.89 4.37
CA ARG A 186 2.00 16.23 4.73
C ARG A 186 2.79 14.97 4.98
N LEU A 187 4.08 15.00 4.66
CA LEU A 187 4.98 13.92 4.99
C LEU A 187 5.01 13.72 6.52
N ALA A 188 4.57 12.55 6.98
CA ALA A 188 4.57 12.15 8.39
C ALA A 188 5.81 11.35 8.74
N ALA A 189 6.29 10.53 7.79
CA ALA A 189 7.42 9.62 7.98
C ALA A 189 7.99 9.16 6.65
N VAL A 190 9.17 8.53 6.71
CA VAL A 190 9.71 7.72 5.63
C VAL A 190 10.03 6.33 6.16
N LEU A 191 9.53 5.31 5.48
CA LEU A 191 9.93 3.92 5.70
C LEU A 191 11.04 3.58 4.72
N ASP A 192 12.14 3.05 5.24
CA ASP A 192 13.31 2.60 4.48
C ASP A 192 13.57 1.12 4.76
N VAL A 193 14.03 0.39 3.75
CA VAL A 193 14.62 -0.94 3.85
C VAL A 193 16.02 -0.88 3.29
N SER A 194 17.00 -1.19 4.11
CA SER A 194 18.41 -1.10 3.76
C SER A 194 19.16 -2.40 4.02
N SER A 195 20.19 -2.65 3.21
CA SER A 195 21.20 -3.70 3.43
C SER A 195 22.60 -3.14 3.24
N GLU A 196 23.61 -3.76 3.88
CA GLU A 196 25.03 -3.41 3.77
C GLU A 196 25.81 -4.54 3.12
N GLY A 197 26.65 -4.20 2.15
CA GLY A 197 27.57 -5.13 1.46
C GLY A 197 26.90 -6.12 0.50
N ARG A 198 25.58 -6.19 0.44
CA ARG A 198 24.82 -7.12 -0.42
C ARG A 198 23.64 -6.43 -1.09
N PRO A 199 23.50 -6.58 -2.42
CA PRO A 199 22.29 -6.11 -3.11
C PRO A 199 21.06 -6.90 -2.64
N PHE A 200 19.88 -6.30 -2.81
CA PHE A 200 18.63 -6.96 -2.51
C PHE A 200 18.41 -8.21 -3.35
N GLY A 201 18.01 -9.32 -2.71
CA GLY A 201 17.61 -10.56 -3.39
C GLY A 201 16.12 -10.57 -3.80
N PHE A 202 15.42 -9.46 -3.60
CA PHE A 202 13.98 -9.27 -3.89
C PHE A 202 13.72 -7.82 -4.33
N ASP A 203 12.52 -7.53 -4.81
CA ASP A 203 12.10 -6.16 -5.14
C ASP A 203 11.83 -5.34 -3.85
N ALA A 204 12.89 -4.72 -3.33
CA ALA A 204 12.81 -3.92 -2.11
C ALA A 204 11.93 -2.67 -2.27
N ALA A 205 11.86 -2.08 -3.47
CA ALA A 205 11.02 -0.92 -3.74
C ALA A 205 9.52 -1.29 -3.65
N ALA A 206 9.14 -2.46 -4.19
CA ALA A 206 7.77 -2.97 -4.05
C ALA A 206 7.43 -3.30 -2.60
N VAL A 207 8.32 -3.96 -1.87
CA VAL A 207 8.10 -4.33 -0.46
C VAL A 207 7.95 -3.08 0.40
N VAL A 208 8.88 -2.12 0.34
CA VAL A 208 8.82 -0.91 1.16
C VAL A 208 7.59 -0.06 0.83
N SER A 209 7.23 0.06 -0.45
CA SER A 209 6.05 0.82 -0.87
C SER A 209 4.75 0.19 -0.38
N MET A 210 4.65 -1.14 -0.39
CA MET A 210 3.49 -1.86 0.13
C MET A 210 3.31 -1.63 1.64
N TYR A 211 4.38 -1.78 2.43
CA TYR A 211 4.31 -1.55 3.88
C TYR A 211 4.10 -0.08 4.22
N ALA A 212 4.73 0.86 3.50
CA ALA A 212 4.49 2.29 3.68
C ALA A 212 3.02 2.64 3.41
N THR A 213 2.42 2.10 2.34
CA THR A 213 1.00 2.29 2.03
C THR A 213 0.09 1.70 3.12
N THR A 214 0.43 0.51 3.65
CA THR A 214 -0.34 -0.11 4.74
C THR A 214 -0.30 0.76 5.99
N ILE A 215 0.89 1.21 6.39
CA ILE A 215 1.09 2.11 7.54
C ILE A 215 0.37 3.44 7.32
N GLU A 216 0.46 4.03 6.13
CA GLU A 216 -0.27 5.26 5.74
C GLU A 216 -1.78 5.07 5.94
N ASN A 217 -2.34 3.98 5.41
CA ASN A 217 -3.77 3.67 5.58
C ASN A 217 -4.18 3.54 7.05
N GLN A 218 -3.35 2.92 7.91
CA GLN A 218 -3.62 2.82 9.35
C GLN A 218 -3.53 4.19 10.03
N LEU A 219 -2.52 5.00 9.67
CA LEU A 219 -2.33 6.35 10.21
C LEU A 219 -3.51 7.26 9.84
N LEU A 220 -3.95 7.22 8.56
CA LEU A 220 -5.11 7.99 8.09
C LEU A 220 -6.38 7.62 8.85
N ARG A 221 -6.61 6.32 9.11
CA ARG A 221 -7.73 5.87 9.97
C ARG A 221 -7.60 6.38 11.40
N ALA A 222 -6.42 6.25 12.00
CA ALA A 222 -6.16 6.68 13.38
C ALA A 222 -6.34 8.21 13.56
N GLN A 223 -6.07 8.99 12.52
CA GLN A 223 -6.21 10.44 12.51
C GLN A 223 -7.61 10.92 12.12
N SER A 224 -8.52 10.03 11.72
CA SER A 224 -9.84 10.35 11.19
C SER A 224 -10.94 10.39 12.26
N GLY A 225 -10.65 10.86 13.48
CA GLY A 225 -11.70 11.00 14.51
C GLY A 225 -12.89 11.85 14.05
N ASP A 226 -14.09 11.29 14.20
CA ASP A 226 -15.38 11.90 13.79
C ASP A 226 -15.57 12.05 12.27
N HIS A 227 -14.80 11.32 11.43
CA HIS A 227 -15.02 11.27 9.99
C HIS A 227 -15.79 10.00 9.58
N ILE A 228 -16.52 10.11 8.46
CA ILE A 228 -16.98 8.94 7.72
C ILE A 228 -15.80 8.52 6.82
N VAL A 229 -15.24 7.34 7.05
CA VAL A 229 -14.21 6.78 6.19
C VAL A 229 -14.88 5.87 5.17
N VAL A 230 -14.78 6.24 3.90
CA VAL A 230 -15.26 5.46 2.75
C VAL A 230 -14.11 4.68 2.18
N HIS A 231 -14.30 3.38 2.04
CA HIS A 231 -13.39 2.45 1.38
C HIS A 231 -13.95 2.11 0.00
N LEU A 232 -13.13 2.12 -1.02
CA LEU A 232 -13.55 1.88 -2.39
C LEU A 232 -12.52 1.08 -3.18
N GLN A 233 -13.02 0.17 -4.04
CA GLN A 233 -12.16 -0.53 -5.01
C GLN A 233 -13.00 -1.10 -6.16
N THR A 234 -12.38 -1.30 -7.34
CA THR A 234 -13.05 -1.89 -8.51
C THR A 234 -13.41 -3.37 -8.31
N THR A 235 -12.76 -4.04 -7.36
CA THR A 235 -13.00 -5.44 -6.99
C THR A 235 -13.22 -5.55 -5.49
N ALA A 236 -14.31 -6.16 -5.05
CA ALA A 236 -14.63 -6.31 -3.62
C ALA A 236 -13.52 -7.02 -2.81
N ALA A 237 -12.82 -7.97 -3.44
CA ALA A 237 -11.72 -8.70 -2.78
C ALA A 237 -10.49 -7.84 -2.46
N MET A 238 -10.39 -6.64 -3.03
CA MET A 238 -9.29 -5.71 -2.75
C MET A 238 -9.59 -4.72 -1.62
N LEU A 239 -10.83 -4.70 -1.11
CA LEU A 239 -11.18 -3.94 0.10
C LEU A 239 -10.51 -4.59 1.31
N GLY A 240 -10.03 -3.76 2.24
CA GLY A 240 -9.27 -4.21 3.41
C GLY A 240 -7.82 -4.61 3.10
N THR A 241 -7.33 -4.42 1.87
CA THR A 241 -5.93 -4.62 1.50
C THR A 241 -5.20 -3.27 1.38
N PRO A 242 -3.86 -3.25 1.33
CA PRO A 242 -3.11 -2.01 1.07
C PRO A 242 -3.49 -1.29 -0.23
N MET A 243 -4.11 -2.03 -1.16
CA MET A 243 -4.54 -1.51 -2.47
C MET A 243 -5.92 -0.87 -2.45
N GLU A 244 -6.59 -0.79 -1.30
CA GLU A 244 -7.89 -0.11 -1.22
C GLU A 244 -7.77 1.41 -1.36
N GLY A 245 -8.72 2.01 -2.07
CA GLY A 245 -8.92 3.44 -2.04
C GLY A 245 -9.64 3.86 -0.77
N MET A 246 -9.23 4.96 -0.17
CA MET A 246 -9.85 5.49 1.04
C MET A 246 -10.11 6.99 0.88
N ALA A 247 -11.21 7.46 1.47
CA ALA A 247 -11.54 8.88 1.60
C ALA A 247 -12.18 9.15 2.95
N GLY A 248 -11.71 10.17 3.66
CA GLY A 248 -12.32 10.68 4.89
C GLY A 248 -13.22 11.86 4.60
N LEU A 249 -14.45 11.80 5.11
CA LEU A 249 -15.44 12.86 4.95
C LEU A 249 -15.74 13.51 6.30
N ALA A 250 -15.74 14.83 6.30
CA ALA A 250 -16.19 15.61 7.43
C ALA A 250 -17.74 15.61 7.54
N ALA A 251 -18.26 16.04 8.69
CA ALA A 251 -19.70 16.04 8.96
C ALA A 251 -20.53 16.91 7.99
N ASP A 252 -19.93 17.93 7.39
CA ASP A 252 -20.56 18.82 6.39
C ASP A 252 -20.58 18.19 4.98
N GLY A 253 -19.98 17.02 4.80
CA GLY A 253 -19.89 16.31 3.53
C GLY A 253 -18.73 16.75 2.64
N SER A 254 -17.83 17.57 3.15
CA SER A 254 -16.56 17.85 2.46
C SER A 254 -15.63 16.65 2.58
N ILE A 255 -14.81 16.40 1.52
CA ILE A 255 -13.75 15.41 1.56
C ILE A 255 -12.56 16.06 2.28
N ALA A 256 -12.21 15.52 3.45
CA ALA A 256 -11.10 16.00 4.24
C ALA A 256 -9.75 15.47 3.72
N TRP A 257 -9.72 14.21 3.27
CA TRP A 257 -8.52 13.57 2.74
C TRP A 257 -8.86 12.36 1.85
N THR A 258 -7.92 11.97 1.01
CA THR A 258 -7.92 10.70 0.28
C THR A 258 -6.53 10.06 0.37
N ASN A 259 -6.46 8.73 0.37
CA ASN A 259 -5.18 8.07 0.10
C ASN A 259 -4.89 8.08 -1.41
N ASN A 260 -3.68 7.72 -1.80
CA ASN A 260 -3.23 7.76 -3.20
C ASN A 260 -4.12 6.89 -4.13
N VAL A 261 -4.54 5.71 -3.68
CA VAL A 261 -5.43 4.83 -4.46
C VAL A 261 -6.81 5.45 -4.60
N GLY A 262 -7.37 6.00 -3.51
CA GLY A 262 -8.64 6.70 -3.53
C GLY A 262 -8.64 7.89 -4.49
N ALA A 263 -7.62 8.74 -4.43
CA ALA A 263 -7.46 9.87 -5.32
C ALA A 263 -7.50 9.46 -6.80
N ARG A 264 -6.77 8.40 -7.17
CA ARG A 264 -6.76 7.88 -8.54
C ARG A 264 -8.11 7.31 -8.99
N LEU A 265 -8.77 6.53 -8.14
CA LEU A 265 -10.08 5.94 -8.47
C LEU A 265 -11.17 7.02 -8.59
N LEU A 266 -11.11 8.04 -7.76
CA LEU A 266 -12.04 9.16 -7.78
C LEU A 266 -11.72 10.19 -8.87
N GLY A 267 -10.51 10.16 -9.43
CA GLY A 267 -10.06 11.12 -10.44
C GLY A 267 -9.82 12.51 -9.87
N VAL A 268 -9.38 12.60 -8.61
CA VAL A 268 -9.11 13.86 -7.89
C VAL A 268 -7.63 13.98 -7.53
N ALA A 269 -7.17 15.21 -7.24
CA ALA A 269 -5.83 15.41 -6.70
C ALA A 269 -5.78 14.94 -5.24
N GLN A 270 -4.62 14.50 -4.76
CA GLN A 270 -4.44 14.07 -3.35
C GLN A 270 -4.74 15.19 -2.33
N THR A 271 -4.37 16.42 -2.67
CA THR A 271 -4.73 17.62 -1.88
C THR A 271 -6.14 18.06 -2.25
N VAL A 272 -7.11 17.63 -1.50
CA VAL A 272 -8.53 17.83 -1.76
C VAL A 272 -9.02 19.00 -0.89
N SER A 273 -8.96 20.24 -1.38
CA SER A 273 -9.66 21.33 -0.71
C SER A 273 -10.97 21.67 -1.46
N GLY A 274 -12.08 21.67 -0.71
CA GLY A 274 -13.38 22.12 -1.22
C GLY A 274 -14.19 21.10 -2.04
N LEU A 275 -13.71 19.86 -2.22
CA LEU A 275 -14.52 18.82 -2.87
C LEU A 275 -15.58 18.27 -1.92
N ARG A 276 -16.77 18.01 -2.46
CA ARG A 276 -17.88 17.45 -1.71
C ARG A 276 -18.19 16.02 -2.14
N ALA A 277 -18.73 15.24 -1.20
CA ALA A 277 -19.06 13.84 -1.40
C ALA A 277 -20.03 13.62 -2.57
N ASP A 278 -21.04 14.48 -2.70
CA ASP A 278 -22.02 14.42 -3.78
C ASP A 278 -21.40 14.60 -5.17
N ALA A 279 -20.44 15.49 -5.30
CA ALA A 279 -19.73 15.71 -6.56
C ALA A 279 -18.80 14.53 -6.95
N VAL A 280 -18.17 13.87 -5.96
CA VAL A 280 -17.13 12.86 -6.20
C VAL A 280 -17.70 11.45 -6.18
N PHE A 281 -18.62 11.15 -5.28
CA PHE A 281 -19.27 9.83 -5.17
C PHE A 281 -20.64 9.78 -5.86
N GLY A 282 -21.27 10.93 -6.16
CA GLY A 282 -22.67 10.97 -6.57
C GLY A 282 -23.64 10.59 -5.44
N LEU A 283 -23.17 10.60 -4.20
CA LEU A 283 -23.93 10.24 -3.00
C LEU A 283 -23.86 11.39 -1.98
N ASP A 284 -25.01 11.73 -1.41
CA ASP A 284 -25.05 12.65 -0.28
C ASP A 284 -24.57 12.00 1.02
N VAL A 285 -24.26 12.80 2.03
CA VAL A 285 -23.76 12.34 3.34
C VAL A 285 -24.72 11.35 4.00
N ASN A 286 -26.04 11.57 3.87
CA ASN A 286 -27.03 10.67 4.45
C ASN A 286 -27.03 9.28 3.79
N SER A 287 -26.77 9.23 2.49
CA SER A 287 -26.61 7.97 1.77
C SER A 287 -25.35 7.23 2.20
N LEU A 288 -24.22 7.94 2.36
CA LEU A 288 -22.99 7.37 2.89
C LEU A 288 -23.12 6.92 4.34
N LEU A 289 -23.85 7.68 5.20
CA LEU A 289 -24.19 7.25 6.55
C LEU A 289 -25.06 5.99 6.57
N ARG A 290 -25.93 5.79 5.57
CA ARG A 290 -26.67 4.52 5.43
C ARG A 290 -25.75 3.36 5.10
N LEU A 291 -24.71 3.57 4.30
CA LEU A 291 -23.70 2.53 4.02
C LEU A 291 -22.94 2.09 5.27
N THR A 292 -22.75 2.95 6.27
CA THR A 292 -22.08 2.55 7.54
C THR A 292 -22.88 1.49 8.34
N ARG A 293 -24.15 1.27 7.99
CA ARG A 293 -25.02 0.28 8.64
C ARG A 293 -25.06 -1.05 7.90
N VAL A 294 -24.56 -1.09 6.68
CA VAL A 294 -24.55 -2.28 5.83
C VAL A 294 -23.17 -2.92 5.94
N PRO A 295 -23.06 -4.15 6.47
CA PRO A 295 -21.77 -4.81 6.67
C PRO A 295 -21.13 -5.32 5.38
N CYS A 296 -21.89 -5.33 4.27
CA CYS A 296 -21.41 -5.87 2.99
C CYS A 296 -21.08 -4.74 2.02
N PRO A 297 -20.01 -4.90 1.20
CA PRO A 297 -19.69 -3.98 0.13
C PRO A 297 -20.86 -3.85 -0.86
N SER A 298 -21.17 -2.63 -1.30
CA SER A 298 -22.18 -2.34 -2.31
C SER A 298 -21.54 -1.86 -3.60
N LEU A 299 -22.02 -2.35 -4.74
CA LEU A 299 -21.54 -1.89 -6.04
C LEU A 299 -22.17 -0.52 -6.35
N HIS A 300 -21.36 0.46 -6.70
CA HIS A 300 -21.79 1.82 -6.99
C HIS A 300 -21.07 2.37 -8.22
N ARG A 301 -21.78 3.16 -9.03
CA ARG A 301 -21.20 3.86 -10.18
C ARG A 301 -20.84 5.30 -9.78
N LEU A 302 -19.55 5.62 -9.87
CA LEU A 302 -19.05 6.96 -9.62
C LEU A 302 -19.46 7.94 -10.74
N PRO A 303 -19.49 9.25 -10.50
CA PRO A 303 -19.75 10.28 -11.52
C PRO A 303 -18.75 10.23 -12.71
N ASN A 304 -17.51 9.81 -12.47
CA ASN A 304 -16.51 9.60 -13.53
C ASN A 304 -16.78 8.36 -14.40
N GLY A 305 -17.86 7.60 -14.13
CA GLY A 305 -18.29 6.43 -14.88
C GLY A 305 -17.73 5.09 -14.38
N LEU A 306 -16.78 5.10 -13.44
CA LEU A 306 -16.17 3.88 -12.88
C LEU A 306 -17.15 3.18 -11.93
N ASN A 307 -17.28 1.84 -12.07
CA ASN A 307 -18.00 1.02 -11.10
C ASN A 307 -17.03 0.58 -9.99
N VAL A 308 -17.41 0.85 -8.74
CA VAL A 308 -16.60 0.52 -7.56
C VAL A 308 -17.45 -0.17 -6.49
N TRP A 309 -16.80 -1.02 -5.72
CA TRP A 309 -17.35 -1.55 -4.48
C TRP A 309 -17.05 -0.57 -3.36
N LEU A 310 -18.08 -0.18 -2.60
CA LEU A 310 -18.01 0.77 -1.50
C LEU A 310 -18.38 0.11 -0.18
N THR A 311 -17.62 0.45 0.87
CA THR A 311 -18.03 0.34 2.27
C THR A 311 -17.79 1.67 2.96
N ALA A 312 -18.53 1.97 4.02
CA ALA A 312 -18.30 3.17 4.81
C ALA A 312 -18.31 2.81 6.30
N HIS A 313 -17.45 3.47 7.05
CA HIS A 313 -17.35 3.30 8.50
C HIS A 313 -17.31 4.66 9.19
N LEU A 314 -17.96 4.78 10.34
CA LEU A 314 -17.80 5.96 11.19
C LEU A 314 -16.63 5.70 12.15
N GLN A 315 -15.61 6.52 12.04
CA GLN A 315 -14.45 6.47 12.92
C GLN A 315 -14.71 7.35 14.15
N ALA A 316 -14.71 6.77 15.34
CA ALA A 316 -14.81 7.53 16.58
C ALA A 316 -13.45 8.09 17.01
N ARG A 317 -13.45 9.14 17.84
CA ARG A 317 -12.20 9.77 18.35
C ARG A 317 -11.28 8.84 19.13
N ASP A 318 -11.84 7.78 19.71
CA ASP A 318 -11.10 6.74 20.43
C ASP A 318 -10.48 5.67 19.50
N GLY A 319 -10.57 5.86 18.17
CA GLY A 319 -10.10 4.90 17.17
C GLY A 319 -11.04 3.71 16.95
N ALA A 320 -12.14 3.61 17.69
CA ALA A 320 -13.08 2.51 17.52
C ALA A 320 -13.98 2.74 16.29
N THR A 321 -14.14 1.71 15.48
CA THR A 321 -15.11 1.71 14.39
C THR A 321 -16.51 1.47 14.98
N ARG A 322 -17.39 2.46 14.94
CA ARG A 322 -18.74 2.33 15.45
C ARG A 322 -19.73 2.06 14.33
N LEU A 323 -20.47 0.97 14.45
CA LEU A 323 -21.72 0.77 13.73
C LEU A 323 -22.78 1.66 14.39
N PHE A 324 -23.29 2.64 13.66
CA PHE A 324 -24.29 3.55 14.18
C PHE A 324 -25.66 2.82 14.29
N LYS A 325 -26.03 2.35 15.50
CA LYS A 325 -27.41 1.97 15.80
C LYS A 325 -28.23 3.25 15.98
N MET A 326 -29.00 3.65 14.97
CA MET A 326 -30.05 4.63 15.23
C MET A 326 -31.11 3.98 16.12
N PRO A 327 -31.65 4.70 17.12
CA PRO A 327 -32.87 4.25 17.78
C PRO A 327 -33.95 4.06 16.72
N ASP A 328 -34.62 2.90 16.76
CA ASP A 328 -35.76 2.61 15.90
C ASP A 328 -36.75 3.77 16.00
N ARG A 329 -36.89 4.55 14.94
CA ARG A 329 -38.00 5.51 14.84
C ARG A 329 -39.27 4.66 14.81
N PRO A 330 -40.22 4.84 15.74
CA PRO A 330 -41.45 4.06 15.68
C PRO A 330 -42.08 4.30 14.31
N VAL A 331 -42.20 3.24 13.54
CA VAL A 331 -42.95 3.25 12.28
C VAL A 331 -44.37 3.67 12.68
N ALA A 332 -44.76 4.89 12.30
CA ALA A 332 -46.14 5.33 12.43
C ALA A 332 -47.01 4.27 11.75
N ALA A 333 -47.91 3.68 12.54
CA ALA A 333 -48.80 2.64 12.10
C ALA A 333 -49.53 3.12 10.83
N ALA A 334 -49.25 2.47 9.71
CA ALA A 334 -50.00 2.69 8.48
C ALA A 334 -51.47 2.30 8.74
N ALA A 335 -52.40 3.24 8.48
CA ALA A 335 -53.81 3.00 8.54
C ALA A 335 -54.21 1.75 7.71
N PRO A 336 -55.21 0.97 8.16
CA PRO A 336 -55.61 -0.27 7.51
C PRO A 336 -56.14 0.02 6.10
N ARG A 337 -55.48 -0.52 5.10
CA ARG A 337 -55.99 -0.59 3.73
C ARG A 337 -57.13 -1.58 3.68
N ALA A 338 -58.26 -1.14 3.15
CA ALA A 338 -59.45 -1.92 2.91
C ALA A 338 -59.15 -3.22 2.15
N GLN A 339 -59.66 -4.32 2.68
CA GLN A 339 -59.63 -5.64 2.07
C GLN A 339 -60.48 -5.60 0.79
N VAL A 340 -59.88 -5.94 -0.35
CA VAL A 340 -60.62 -6.32 -1.55
C VAL A 340 -60.72 -7.84 -1.52
N GLU A 341 -61.95 -8.33 -1.35
CA GLU A 341 -62.28 -9.75 -1.47
C GLU A 341 -62.04 -10.23 -2.91
N VAL A 342 -61.25 -11.33 -3.04
CA VAL A 342 -61.15 -12.11 -4.28
C VAL A 342 -61.63 -13.52 -3.96
N PRO A 343 -62.55 -14.09 -4.80
CA PRO A 343 -63.26 -15.35 -4.48
C PRO A 343 -62.37 -16.58 -4.57
N ALA A 344 -62.68 -17.53 -3.69
CA ALA A 344 -62.05 -18.81 -3.53
C ALA A 344 -62.12 -19.69 -4.82
N SER A 345 -61.01 -20.27 -5.19
CA SER A 345 -60.95 -21.43 -6.05
C SER A 345 -60.21 -22.57 -5.34
N THR A 346 -60.86 -23.71 -5.32
CA THR A 346 -60.57 -24.96 -4.62
C THR A 346 -59.19 -25.61 -4.99
N PRO A 347 -58.67 -26.52 -4.17
CA PRO A 347 -57.27 -26.93 -4.16
C PRO A 347 -56.99 -28.09 -5.09
N ALA A 348 -55.87 -28.08 -5.78
CA ALA A 348 -55.28 -29.26 -6.41
C ALA A 348 -54.03 -29.69 -5.57
N THR A 349 -54.19 -30.86 -5.02
CA THR A 349 -53.16 -31.64 -4.33
C THR A 349 -52.00 -31.95 -5.25
N MET A 350 -50.78 -31.52 -4.86
CA MET A 350 -49.55 -32.12 -5.38
C MET A 350 -48.45 -32.23 -4.31
N ALA A 351 -47.86 -33.38 -4.30
CA ALA A 351 -47.06 -34.07 -3.34
C ALA A 351 -45.81 -33.29 -2.83
N ALA A 352 -45.47 -33.54 -1.60
CA ALA A 352 -44.26 -33.16 -0.90
C ALA A 352 -43.01 -33.73 -1.58
N ALA A 353 -42.02 -32.88 -1.83
CA ALA A 353 -40.66 -33.28 -2.08
C ALA A 353 -39.86 -33.24 -0.78
N PRO A 354 -38.99 -34.22 -0.52
CA PRO A 354 -38.32 -34.35 0.78
C PRO A 354 -37.22 -33.32 0.96
N SER A 355 -37.25 -32.67 2.10
CA SER A 355 -36.16 -31.88 2.64
C SER A 355 -34.99 -32.77 3.00
N VAL A 356 -33.87 -32.65 2.30
CA VAL A 356 -32.60 -33.25 2.66
C VAL A 356 -31.86 -32.36 3.66
N SER A 357 -31.88 -32.76 4.91
CA SER A 357 -31.00 -32.23 5.96
C SER A 357 -29.59 -32.70 5.68
N VAL A 358 -28.70 -31.76 5.36
CA VAL A 358 -27.26 -31.99 5.24
C VAL A 358 -26.63 -31.79 6.62
N THR A 359 -26.26 -32.87 7.27
CA THR A 359 -25.34 -32.89 8.42
C THR A 359 -23.92 -32.63 7.93
N PRO A 360 -23.11 -31.82 8.63
CA PRO A 360 -21.71 -31.60 8.27
C PRO A 360 -20.85 -32.71 8.96
N ASP A 361 -20.39 -33.67 8.18
CA ASP A 361 -19.23 -34.45 8.58
C ASP A 361 -18.59 -35.11 7.36
N THR A 362 -17.43 -34.60 6.98
CA THR A 362 -16.29 -35.34 6.42
C THR A 362 -15.20 -34.33 5.97
N ALA A 363 -14.05 -34.41 6.62
CA ALA A 363 -12.83 -33.72 6.28
C ALA A 363 -12.25 -34.22 4.94
N GLY A 364 -12.78 -33.66 3.82
CA GLY A 364 -12.21 -33.81 2.49
C GLY A 364 -11.40 -32.57 2.12
N THR A 365 -10.29 -32.73 1.39
CA THR A 365 -9.51 -31.60 0.92
C THR A 365 -10.35 -30.72 -0.02
N LEU A 366 -10.01 -29.44 -0.16
CA LEU A 366 -10.64 -28.52 -1.14
C LEU A 366 -10.68 -29.12 -2.57
N ARG A 367 -9.71 -29.97 -2.90
CA ARG A 367 -9.59 -30.67 -4.17
C ARG A 367 -10.65 -31.78 -4.33
N ASP A 368 -10.97 -32.45 -3.26
CA ASP A 368 -11.99 -33.52 -3.22
C ASP A 368 -13.40 -32.92 -3.30
N ASN A 369 -13.63 -31.81 -2.63
CA ASN A 369 -14.89 -31.06 -2.70
C ASN A 369 -15.15 -30.49 -4.10
N HIS A 370 -14.12 -29.96 -4.78
CA HIS A 370 -14.21 -29.52 -6.16
C HIS A 370 -14.53 -30.68 -7.13
N ARG A 371 -13.93 -31.83 -6.90
CA ARG A 371 -14.14 -33.04 -7.72
C ARG A 371 -15.58 -33.56 -7.57
N LEU A 372 -16.08 -33.63 -6.35
CA LEU A 372 -17.46 -33.99 -6.05
C LEU A 372 -18.46 -33.04 -6.74
N LEU A 373 -18.23 -31.75 -6.66
CA LEU A 373 -19.08 -30.71 -7.26
C LEU A 373 -19.14 -30.83 -8.78
N VAL A 374 -17.99 -31.07 -9.44
CA VAL A 374 -17.92 -31.27 -10.90
C VAL A 374 -18.67 -32.54 -11.30
N HIS A 375 -18.50 -33.65 -10.60
CA HIS A 375 -19.19 -34.91 -10.86
C HIS A 375 -20.70 -34.82 -10.66
N GLN A 376 -21.15 -34.19 -9.57
CA GLN A 376 -22.59 -33.97 -9.33
C GLN A 376 -23.23 -33.09 -10.39
N THR A 377 -22.55 -32.03 -10.81
CA THR A 377 -23.07 -31.12 -11.83
C THR A 377 -23.10 -31.79 -13.21
N LEU A 378 -22.11 -32.61 -13.53
CA LEU A 378 -22.06 -33.37 -14.77
C LEU A 378 -23.20 -34.38 -14.82
N LYS A 379 -23.47 -35.08 -13.72
CA LYS A 379 -24.60 -36.02 -13.60
C LYS A 379 -25.95 -35.31 -13.72
N ALA A 380 -26.09 -34.12 -13.12
CA ALA A 380 -27.27 -33.27 -13.22
C ALA A 380 -27.47 -32.64 -14.63
N CYS A 381 -26.47 -32.72 -15.50
CA CYS A 381 -26.52 -32.25 -16.89
C CYS A 381 -26.46 -33.39 -17.91
N ASP A 382 -26.82 -34.62 -17.52
CA ASP A 382 -26.86 -35.84 -18.36
C ASP A 382 -25.54 -36.07 -19.13
N GLY A 383 -24.40 -35.80 -18.50
CA GLY A 383 -23.08 -35.94 -19.12
C GLY A 383 -22.67 -34.80 -20.06
N ASN A 384 -23.50 -33.81 -20.26
CA ASN A 384 -23.21 -32.70 -21.17
C ASN A 384 -22.18 -31.71 -20.56
N VAL A 385 -20.92 -31.91 -20.96
CA VAL A 385 -19.77 -31.12 -20.48
C VAL A 385 -19.94 -29.60 -20.71
N SER A 386 -20.51 -29.22 -21.88
CA SER A 386 -20.71 -27.81 -22.19
C SER A 386 -21.73 -27.12 -21.29
N ARG A 387 -22.79 -27.87 -20.93
CA ARG A 387 -23.84 -27.41 -20.01
C ARG A 387 -23.35 -27.38 -18.56
N ALA A 388 -22.58 -28.39 -18.15
CA ALA A 388 -21.97 -28.46 -16.82
C ALA A 388 -20.93 -27.34 -16.62
N ALA A 389 -20.06 -27.10 -17.60
CA ALA A 389 -19.07 -26.00 -17.57
C ALA A 389 -19.73 -24.61 -17.43
N ARG A 390 -20.83 -24.37 -18.16
CA ARG A 390 -21.61 -23.13 -18.09
C ARG A 390 -22.29 -22.96 -16.74
N LYS A 391 -22.83 -24.07 -16.17
CA LYS A 391 -23.50 -24.04 -14.86
C LYS A 391 -22.53 -23.85 -13.70
N LEU A 392 -21.29 -24.31 -13.86
CA LEU A 392 -20.21 -24.16 -12.87
C LEU A 392 -19.39 -22.87 -13.05
N GLY A 393 -19.61 -22.11 -14.13
CA GLY A 393 -18.82 -20.91 -14.43
C GLY A 393 -17.34 -21.19 -14.74
N VAL A 394 -17.01 -22.41 -15.27
CA VAL A 394 -15.64 -22.83 -15.54
C VAL A 394 -15.41 -23.18 -17.01
N SER A 395 -14.16 -23.28 -17.44
CA SER A 395 -13.82 -23.70 -18.81
C SER A 395 -14.10 -25.18 -19.04
N ARG A 396 -14.50 -25.56 -20.25
CA ARG A 396 -14.71 -26.97 -20.65
C ARG A 396 -13.47 -27.84 -20.37
N GLY A 397 -12.27 -27.27 -20.57
CA GLY A 397 -11.00 -27.96 -20.31
C GLY A 397 -10.81 -28.33 -18.85
N LEU A 398 -11.35 -27.55 -17.91
CA LEU A 398 -11.31 -27.88 -16.49
C LEU A 398 -12.21 -29.08 -16.19
N VAL A 399 -13.42 -29.13 -16.74
CA VAL A 399 -14.34 -30.26 -16.57
C VAL A 399 -13.73 -31.55 -17.14
N TYR A 400 -13.15 -31.52 -18.35
CA TYR A 400 -12.44 -32.67 -18.94
C TYR A 400 -11.26 -33.15 -18.11
N ARG A 401 -10.49 -32.23 -17.48
CA ARG A 401 -9.33 -32.59 -16.64
C ARG A 401 -9.76 -33.36 -15.40
N HIS A 402 -10.91 -33.00 -14.82
CA HIS A 402 -11.47 -33.72 -13.67
C HIS A 402 -12.15 -35.04 -14.02
N MET A 403 -12.57 -35.22 -15.27
CA MET A 403 -13.08 -36.51 -15.77
C MET A 403 -11.96 -37.52 -16.06
N LYS A 404 -10.76 -37.07 -16.46
CA LYS A 404 -9.66 -37.94 -16.91
C LYS A 404 -8.79 -38.45 -15.75
N ASN A 405 -8.94 -37.90 -14.56
CA ASN A 405 -8.18 -38.24 -13.35
C ASN A 405 -9.05 -38.98 -12.31
N GLY A 406 -10.12 -39.63 -12.74
CA GLY A 406 -11.02 -40.45 -11.97
C GLY A 406 -11.03 -41.90 -12.40
#